data_22985e69c394bb196169244238d9a974
#
_entry.id   22985e69c394bb196169244238d9a974
#
_cell.length_a   1.000
_cell.length_b   1.000
_cell.length_c   1.000
_cell.angle_alpha   90.00
_cell.angle_beta   90.00
_cell.angle_gamma   90.00
#
_symmetry.space_group_name_H-M   'P 1'
#
loop_
_entity.id
_entity.type
_entity.pdbx_description
1 polymer ?
#
loop_
_entity_poly.entity_id
_entity_poly.type
_entity_poly.pdbx_seq_one_letter_code
_entity_poly.pdbx_strand_id
1 'polypeptide(L)'
;MYKRQVLLLEAGPEDKNFWIHVPLGFGKNVNNPDVNWCYQGESEPYCRGNQYLLPRGKVLGGSSSINGMVYVRGQAEDFNHWAQLGNRGWSFDDVLPYFIKSEDNTRGSSNLRGSGGLLTVSDISEPNELCDKLIDAGAELGLARNDDINGEVQEGIGYHQATIRNGRRCSTAVAFLKPPKHRQNLNIETAAPVKKILVHGSKA
;
A
#
# COMPACT_ATOMS: atom_id res chain seq x y z
N MET A 1 -14.83 4.73 28.02
CA MET A 1 -15.98 4.13 27.31
C MET A 1 -15.94 4.59 25.85
N TYR A 2 -15.80 3.68 24.90
CA TYR A 2 -15.79 4.03 23.49
C TYR A 2 -17.22 4.39 23.06
N LYS A 3 -17.42 5.60 22.53
CA LYS A 3 -18.72 6.12 22.13
C LYS A 3 -19.21 5.61 20.76
N ARG A 4 -18.35 4.95 19.98
CA ARG A 4 -18.66 4.48 18.62
C ARG A 4 -18.21 3.05 18.44
N GLN A 5 -19.08 2.24 17.82
CA GLN A 5 -18.75 0.91 17.34
C GLN A 5 -18.28 1.01 15.90
N VAL A 6 -17.31 0.16 15.52
CA VAL A 6 -16.80 0.03 14.16
C VAL A 6 -16.96 -1.43 13.73
N LEU A 7 -17.61 -1.64 12.61
CA LEU A 7 -17.71 -2.93 11.95
C LEU A 7 -16.91 -2.86 10.64
N LEU A 8 -15.88 -3.69 10.53
CA LEU A 8 -15.10 -3.87 9.32
C LEU A 8 -15.59 -5.13 8.60
N LEU A 9 -16.02 -4.97 7.35
CA LEU A 9 -16.46 -6.08 6.49
C LEU A 9 -15.39 -6.35 5.43
N GLU A 10 -14.96 -7.60 5.33
CA GLU A 10 -14.03 -8.06 4.29
C GLU A 10 -14.68 -9.20 3.49
N ALA A 11 -14.65 -9.07 2.17
CA ALA A 11 -15.25 -10.09 1.28
C ALA A 11 -14.52 -11.42 1.30
N GLY A 12 -13.20 -11.38 1.48
CA GLY A 12 -12.34 -12.55 1.52
C GLY A 12 -12.11 -13.11 2.94
N PRO A 13 -11.19 -14.08 3.06
CA PRO A 13 -10.84 -14.69 4.33
C PRO A 13 -9.90 -13.81 5.17
N GLU A 14 -9.57 -14.29 6.37
CA GLU A 14 -8.44 -13.77 7.15
C GLU A 14 -7.10 -13.98 6.40
N ASP A 15 -6.09 -13.15 6.73
CA ASP A 15 -4.74 -13.18 6.14
C ASP A 15 -3.87 -14.36 6.62
N LYS A 16 -4.44 -15.58 6.68
CA LYS A 16 -3.75 -16.77 7.20
C LYS A 16 -2.87 -17.50 6.19
N ASN A 17 -3.03 -17.20 4.90
CA ASN A 17 -2.23 -17.84 3.86
C ASN A 17 -0.74 -17.50 4.07
N PHE A 18 0.10 -18.54 4.13
CA PHE A 18 1.54 -18.42 4.38
C PHE A 18 2.22 -17.46 3.39
N TRP A 19 1.87 -17.54 2.10
CA TRP A 19 2.49 -16.74 1.03
C TRP A 19 2.17 -15.24 1.11
N ILE A 20 1.14 -14.85 1.86
CA ILE A 20 0.88 -13.43 2.15
C ILE A 20 2.02 -12.82 2.95
N HIS A 21 2.54 -13.56 3.94
CA HIS A 21 3.52 -13.04 4.89
C HIS A 21 4.97 -13.12 4.39
N VAL A 22 5.24 -13.96 3.40
CA VAL A 22 6.57 -14.11 2.81
C VAL A 22 6.72 -13.14 1.65
N PRO A 23 7.68 -12.19 1.68
CA PRO A 23 7.84 -11.18 0.62
C PRO A 23 7.92 -11.76 -0.79
N LEU A 24 8.73 -12.80 -1.02
CA LEU A 24 8.83 -13.50 -2.30
C LEU A 24 7.55 -14.22 -2.73
N GLY A 25 6.62 -14.41 -1.79
CA GLY A 25 5.35 -15.08 -2.03
C GLY A 25 4.31 -14.24 -2.80
N PHE A 26 4.57 -12.94 -3.05
CA PHE A 26 3.59 -12.10 -3.73
C PHE A 26 3.14 -12.67 -5.08
N GLY A 27 4.06 -13.23 -5.88
CA GLY A 27 3.74 -13.86 -7.16
C GLY A 27 2.82 -15.09 -7.05
N LYS A 28 2.82 -15.79 -5.90
CA LYS A 28 1.91 -16.92 -5.65
C LYS A 28 0.46 -16.48 -5.43
N ASN A 29 0.26 -15.25 -4.97
CA ASN A 29 -1.06 -14.72 -4.65
C ASN A 29 -1.73 -14.00 -5.83
N VAL A 30 -0.96 -13.60 -6.86
CA VAL A 30 -1.47 -12.85 -8.02
C VAL A 30 -2.55 -13.63 -8.80
N ASN A 31 -2.44 -14.95 -8.87
CA ASN A 31 -3.42 -15.80 -9.56
C ASN A 31 -4.22 -16.70 -8.62
N ASN A 32 -4.17 -16.44 -7.29
CA ASN A 32 -4.87 -17.26 -6.32
C ASN A 32 -6.27 -16.70 -6.03
N PRO A 33 -7.36 -17.35 -6.50
CA PRO A 33 -8.74 -16.86 -6.34
C PRO A 33 -9.23 -16.87 -4.88
N ASP A 34 -8.54 -17.56 -3.97
CA ASP A 34 -8.88 -17.57 -2.55
C ASP A 34 -8.62 -16.21 -1.90
N VAL A 35 -7.60 -15.47 -2.39
CA VAL A 35 -7.15 -14.20 -1.82
C VAL A 35 -7.12 -13.04 -2.82
N ASN A 36 -7.54 -13.28 -4.07
CA ASN A 36 -7.56 -12.30 -5.15
C ASN A 36 -8.90 -12.38 -5.90
N TRP A 37 -9.44 -11.24 -6.28
CA TRP A 37 -10.63 -11.16 -7.15
C TRP A 37 -10.36 -11.66 -8.56
N CYS A 38 -9.10 -11.68 -8.99
CA CYS A 38 -8.66 -12.12 -10.32
C CYS A 38 -9.43 -11.44 -11.47
N TYR A 39 -9.66 -10.12 -11.36
CA TYR A 39 -10.34 -9.37 -12.42
C TYR A 39 -9.55 -9.43 -13.72
N GLN A 40 -10.27 -9.55 -14.83
CA GLN A 40 -9.74 -9.42 -16.18
C GLN A 40 -10.12 -8.06 -16.74
N GLY A 41 -9.16 -7.35 -17.32
CA GLY A 41 -9.43 -6.15 -18.11
C GLY A 41 -10.18 -6.49 -19.40
N GLU A 42 -10.76 -5.48 -20.02
CA GLU A 42 -11.26 -5.62 -21.38
C GLU A 42 -10.11 -5.80 -22.38
N SER A 43 -10.45 -6.27 -23.57
CA SER A 43 -9.46 -6.44 -24.64
C SER A 43 -8.98 -5.09 -25.13
N GLU A 44 -7.66 -4.87 -25.11
CA GLU A 44 -7.02 -3.64 -25.53
C GLU A 44 -6.60 -3.71 -27.02
N PRO A 45 -7.30 -3.03 -27.93
CA PRO A 45 -7.02 -3.11 -29.37
C PRO A 45 -5.57 -2.72 -29.72
N TYR A 46 -5.01 -1.71 -29.05
CA TYR A 46 -3.64 -1.24 -29.30
C TYR A 46 -2.56 -2.14 -28.69
N CYS A 47 -2.96 -3.11 -27.86
CA CYS A 47 -2.09 -4.12 -27.26
C CYS A 47 -2.36 -5.52 -27.86
N ARG A 48 -2.63 -5.60 -29.16
CA ARG A 48 -2.90 -6.84 -29.90
C ARG A 48 -4.13 -7.63 -29.37
N GLY A 49 -5.10 -6.93 -28.81
CA GLY A 49 -6.29 -7.57 -28.23
C GLY A 49 -6.05 -8.30 -26.91
N ASN A 50 -4.91 -8.10 -26.27
CA ASN A 50 -4.62 -8.73 -24.98
C ASN A 50 -5.56 -8.22 -23.88
N GLN A 51 -5.92 -9.13 -22.99
CA GLN A 51 -6.59 -8.85 -21.73
C GLN A 51 -5.55 -8.94 -20.61
N TYR A 52 -5.55 -7.95 -19.73
CA TYR A 52 -4.61 -7.90 -18.60
C TYR A 52 -5.29 -8.32 -17.30
N LEU A 53 -4.60 -9.16 -16.55
CA LEU A 53 -5.02 -9.46 -15.18
C LEU A 53 -4.91 -8.21 -14.33
N LEU A 54 -5.99 -7.87 -13.62
CA LEU A 54 -6.06 -6.75 -12.68
C LEU A 54 -6.15 -7.29 -11.24
N PRO A 55 -5.02 -7.61 -10.60
CA PRO A 55 -5.02 -8.18 -9.26
C PRO A 55 -5.63 -7.21 -8.26
N ARG A 56 -6.53 -7.72 -7.42
CA ARG A 56 -7.14 -6.98 -6.32
C ARG A 56 -7.31 -7.93 -5.14
N GLY A 57 -6.77 -7.57 -3.99
CA GLY A 57 -6.87 -8.43 -2.81
C GLY A 57 -8.31 -8.65 -2.37
N LYS A 58 -8.64 -9.92 -2.16
CA LYS A 58 -9.89 -10.42 -1.57
C LYS A 58 -9.53 -11.16 -0.29
N VAL A 59 -9.06 -10.41 0.68
CA VAL A 59 -8.51 -10.95 1.93
C VAL A 59 -8.37 -9.80 2.92
N LEU A 60 -8.35 -10.09 4.20
CA LEU A 60 -8.11 -9.09 5.24
C LEU A 60 -6.80 -8.33 4.98
N GLY A 61 -6.88 -7.00 4.91
CA GLY A 61 -5.80 -6.13 4.47
C GLY A 61 -5.82 -5.79 2.97
N GLY A 62 -6.75 -6.39 2.20
CA GLY A 62 -6.96 -6.09 0.79
C GLY A 62 -5.71 -6.28 -0.05
N SER A 63 -5.50 -5.39 -1.02
CA SER A 63 -4.35 -5.46 -1.93
C SER A 63 -3.00 -5.29 -1.24
N SER A 64 -2.92 -4.70 -0.04
CA SER A 64 -1.68 -4.66 0.72
C SER A 64 -1.18 -6.05 1.17
N SER A 65 -2.09 -7.04 1.21
CA SER A 65 -1.76 -8.43 1.53
C SER A 65 -1.21 -9.22 0.34
N ILE A 66 -1.36 -8.72 -0.91
CA ILE A 66 -0.92 -9.43 -2.13
C ILE A 66 -0.02 -8.62 -3.06
N ASN A 67 0.21 -7.33 -2.80
CA ASN A 67 1.04 -6.45 -3.63
C ASN A 67 2.54 -6.78 -3.53
N GLY A 68 3.38 -6.10 -4.34
CA GLY A 68 4.84 -6.19 -4.30
C GLY A 68 5.52 -5.40 -3.18
N MET A 69 4.75 -4.82 -2.24
CA MET A 69 5.22 -4.10 -1.05
C MET A 69 5.98 -2.78 -1.31
N VAL A 70 6.13 -2.36 -2.54
CA VAL A 70 6.78 -1.08 -2.85
C VAL A 70 6.07 0.06 -2.11
N TYR A 71 6.83 0.89 -1.40
CA TYR A 71 6.32 2.05 -0.68
C TYR A 71 6.71 3.33 -1.41
N VAL A 72 5.74 3.92 -2.09
CA VAL A 72 5.87 5.20 -2.80
C VAL A 72 4.65 6.04 -2.47
N ARG A 73 4.88 7.32 -2.16
CA ARG A 73 3.83 8.33 -2.01
C ARG A 73 3.64 9.08 -3.33
N GLY A 74 2.46 9.68 -3.52
CA GLY A 74 2.28 10.68 -4.57
C GLY A 74 3.17 11.89 -4.32
N GLN A 75 3.48 12.63 -5.39
CA GLN A 75 4.22 13.90 -5.33
C GLN A 75 3.37 14.98 -4.66
N ALA A 76 4.01 16.03 -4.15
CA ALA A 76 3.30 17.17 -3.58
C ALA A 76 2.32 17.78 -4.57
N GLU A 77 2.70 17.83 -5.85
CA GLU A 77 1.91 18.35 -6.96
C GLU A 77 0.60 17.58 -7.17
N ASP A 78 0.61 16.24 -6.99
CA ASP A 78 -0.59 15.41 -7.14
C ASP A 78 -1.67 15.84 -6.14
N PHE A 79 -1.30 15.97 -4.87
CA PHE A 79 -2.21 16.36 -3.80
C PHE A 79 -2.62 17.83 -3.91
N ASN A 80 -1.68 18.72 -4.24
CA ASN A 80 -1.96 20.14 -4.45
C ASN A 80 -2.93 20.35 -5.62
N HIS A 81 -2.78 19.56 -6.68
CA HIS A 81 -3.74 19.57 -7.79
C HIS A 81 -5.14 19.13 -7.34
N TRP A 82 -5.24 18.09 -6.50
CA TRP A 82 -6.54 17.69 -5.94
C TRP A 82 -7.18 18.83 -5.14
N ALA A 83 -6.40 19.53 -4.32
CA ALA A 83 -6.91 20.69 -3.57
C ALA A 83 -7.40 21.80 -4.50
N GLN A 84 -6.66 22.09 -5.59
CA GLN A 84 -7.03 23.06 -6.61
C GLN A 84 -8.34 22.72 -7.34
N LEU A 85 -8.62 21.43 -7.54
CA LEU A 85 -9.88 20.93 -8.08
C LEU A 85 -11.07 21.06 -7.11
N GLY A 86 -10.87 21.66 -5.92
CA GLY A 86 -11.91 21.93 -4.94
C GLY A 86 -11.97 20.96 -3.78
N ASN A 87 -11.07 19.98 -3.70
CA ASN A 87 -10.99 19.02 -2.60
C ASN A 87 -10.22 19.64 -1.42
N ARG A 88 -10.90 20.46 -0.64
CA ARG A 88 -10.32 21.14 0.53
C ARG A 88 -9.81 20.11 1.56
N GLY A 89 -8.63 20.35 2.12
CA GLY A 89 -7.99 19.44 3.09
C GLY A 89 -7.24 18.28 2.42
N TRP A 90 -6.99 18.35 1.11
CA TRP A 90 -6.24 17.38 0.33
C TRP A 90 -4.94 17.93 -0.26
N SER A 91 -4.48 19.12 0.14
CA SER A 91 -3.14 19.56 -0.24
C SER A 91 -2.07 18.66 0.37
N PHE A 92 -0.86 18.71 -0.16
CA PHE A 92 0.24 17.92 0.38
C PHE A 92 0.47 18.20 1.88
N ASP A 93 0.43 19.46 2.27
CA ASP A 93 0.57 19.88 3.68
C ASP A 93 -0.56 19.34 4.57
N ASP A 94 -1.78 19.22 4.02
CA ASP A 94 -2.92 18.65 4.76
C ASP A 94 -2.77 17.14 4.97
N VAL A 95 -2.23 16.39 3.98
CA VAL A 95 -2.15 14.93 4.03
C VAL A 95 -0.84 14.40 4.63
N LEU A 96 0.25 15.15 4.54
CA LEU A 96 1.56 14.77 5.05
C LEU A 96 1.56 14.35 6.54
N PRO A 97 0.85 15.03 7.46
CA PRO A 97 0.79 14.60 8.86
C PRO A 97 0.22 13.18 9.04
N TYR A 98 -0.66 12.74 8.15
CA TYR A 98 -1.23 11.39 8.20
C TYR A 98 -0.25 10.34 7.66
N PHE A 99 0.53 10.66 6.63
CA PHE A 99 1.64 9.81 6.18
C PHE A 99 2.66 9.62 7.31
N ILE A 100 3.13 10.72 7.90
CA ILE A 100 4.07 10.70 9.03
C ILE A 100 3.50 9.88 10.20
N LYS A 101 2.25 10.10 10.56
CA LYS A 101 1.59 9.39 11.68
C LYS A 101 1.50 7.88 11.46
N SER A 102 1.30 7.44 10.23
CA SER A 102 1.13 6.02 9.93
C SER A 102 2.45 5.27 9.81
N GLU A 103 3.52 5.96 9.47
CA GLU A 103 4.81 5.39 9.08
C GLU A 103 5.72 5.11 10.28
N ASP A 104 6.39 3.96 10.21
CA ASP A 104 7.52 3.60 11.05
C ASP A 104 8.72 3.28 10.15
N ASN A 105 9.43 4.33 9.73
CA ASN A 105 10.54 4.22 8.79
C ASN A 105 11.83 3.81 9.48
N THR A 106 12.51 2.79 9.00
CA THR A 106 13.78 2.30 9.56
C THR A 106 14.94 3.31 9.45
N ARG A 107 14.82 4.32 8.57
CA ARG A 107 15.78 5.44 8.46
C ARG A 107 15.53 6.52 9.53
N GLY A 108 14.51 6.37 10.37
CA GLY A 108 14.13 7.35 11.39
C GLY A 108 13.19 8.44 10.85
N SER A 109 12.90 9.43 11.72
CA SER A 109 12.00 10.54 11.43
C SER A 109 12.71 11.69 10.70
N SER A 110 11.95 12.41 9.86
CA SER A 110 12.35 13.68 9.25
C SER A 110 11.11 14.58 9.07
N ASN A 111 11.25 15.71 8.40
CA ASN A 111 10.11 16.55 8.03
C ASN A 111 9.12 15.84 7.10
N LEU A 112 9.55 14.80 6.38
CA LEU A 112 8.75 14.04 5.41
C LEU A 112 8.50 12.59 5.85
N ARG A 113 9.20 12.07 6.88
CA ARG A 113 9.11 10.68 7.33
C ARG A 113 8.65 10.56 8.76
N GLY A 114 7.86 9.51 9.02
CA GLY A 114 7.45 9.11 10.35
C GLY A 114 8.32 8.02 10.96
N SER A 115 8.39 7.99 12.28
CA SER A 115 8.95 6.91 13.08
C SER A 115 8.00 6.59 14.23
N GLY A 116 7.87 5.32 14.57
CA GLY A 116 6.98 4.86 15.63
C GLY A 116 5.51 4.73 15.23
N GLY A 117 5.16 4.90 13.95
CA GLY A 117 3.86 4.55 13.41
C GLY A 117 3.62 3.04 13.34
N LEU A 118 2.50 2.63 12.78
CA LEU A 118 2.12 1.21 12.74
C LEU A 118 2.59 0.50 11.46
N LEU A 119 2.77 1.25 10.36
CA LEU A 119 3.20 0.73 9.07
C LEU A 119 4.72 0.81 8.96
N THR A 120 5.40 -0.31 9.13
CA THR A 120 6.85 -0.35 8.96
C THR A 120 7.23 -0.21 7.50
N VAL A 121 8.16 0.69 7.23
CA VAL A 121 8.79 0.95 5.94
C VAL A 121 10.28 0.73 6.11
N SER A 122 10.88 -0.15 5.32
CA SER A 122 12.29 -0.51 5.43
C SER A 122 13.01 -0.50 4.09
N ASP A 123 14.31 -0.33 4.15
CA ASP A 123 15.18 -0.52 3.00
C ASP A 123 15.22 -2.00 2.60
N ILE A 124 15.60 -2.28 1.35
CA ILE A 124 15.88 -3.62 0.87
C ILE A 124 17.15 -4.12 1.58
N SER A 125 17.04 -5.20 2.34
CA SER A 125 18.13 -5.72 3.18
C SER A 125 19.28 -6.34 2.38
N GLU A 126 18.96 -6.88 1.20
CA GLU A 126 19.92 -7.56 0.33
C GLU A 126 19.81 -6.99 -1.09
N PRO A 127 20.48 -5.86 -1.39
CA PRO A 127 20.53 -5.31 -2.74
C PRO A 127 21.12 -6.32 -3.72
N ASN A 128 20.59 -6.33 -4.94
CA ASN A 128 21.11 -7.22 -5.99
C ASN A 128 22.14 -6.48 -6.84
N GLU A 129 23.28 -7.10 -7.09
CA GLU A 129 24.37 -6.51 -7.88
C GLU A 129 23.91 -6.04 -9.28
N LEU A 130 22.97 -6.75 -9.91
CA LEU A 130 22.41 -6.30 -11.20
C LEU A 130 21.61 -5.01 -11.05
N CYS A 131 20.92 -4.79 -9.93
CA CYS A 131 20.22 -3.54 -9.67
C CYS A 131 21.21 -2.40 -9.46
N ASP A 132 22.35 -2.66 -8.78
CA ASP A 132 23.42 -1.66 -8.63
C ASP A 132 23.96 -1.25 -9.99
N LYS A 133 24.22 -2.23 -10.88
CA LYS A 133 24.68 -1.95 -12.26
C LYS A 133 23.63 -1.20 -13.08
N LEU A 134 22.34 -1.48 -12.88
CA LEU A 134 21.28 -0.73 -13.54
C LEU A 134 21.25 0.73 -13.06
N ILE A 135 21.42 0.95 -11.76
CA ILE A 135 21.49 2.30 -11.17
C ILE A 135 22.73 3.05 -11.72
N ASP A 136 23.89 2.37 -11.80
CA ASP A 136 25.10 2.92 -12.38
C ASP A 136 24.87 3.34 -13.85
N ALA A 137 24.33 2.45 -14.66
CA ALA A 137 24.03 2.72 -16.07
C ALA A 137 23.02 3.88 -16.24
N GLY A 138 22.00 3.95 -15.39
CA GLY A 138 21.06 5.07 -15.39
C GLY A 138 21.74 6.40 -15.06
N ALA A 139 22.67 6.41 -14.12
CA ALA A 139 23.45 7.60 -13.78
C ALA A 139 24.37 8.02 -14.92
N GLU A 140 24.99 7.10 -15.64
CA GLU A 140 25.80 7.36 -16.86
C GLU A 140 24.94 7.99 -17.98
N LEU A 141 23.65 7.66 -18.04
CA LEU A 141 22.68 8.26 -18.97
C LEU A 141 22.12 9.62 -18.49
N GLY A 142 22.60 10.13 -17.35
CA GLY A 142 22.22 11.44 -16.83
C GLY A 142 21.05 11.43 -15.84
N LEU A 143 20.55 10.27 -15.41
CA LEU A 143 19.58 10.20 -14.33
C LEU A 143 20.25 10.49 -12.98
N ALA A 144 19.64 11.34 -12.17
CA ALA A 144 20.13 11.58 -10.82
C ALA A 144 20.00 10.31 -9.96
N ARG A 145 21.01 9.97 -9.17
CA ARG A 145 20.85 8.96 -8.14
C ARG A 145 19.92 9.48 -7.06
N ASN A 146 18.94 8.68 -6.67
CA ASN A 146 17.98 9.05 -5.66
C ASN A 146 17.82 7.91 -4.64
N ASP A 147 18.35 8.15 -3.45
CA ASP A 147 18.27 7.19 -2.34
C ASP A 147 16.95 7.31 -1.56
N ASP A 148 16.13 8.32 -1.85
CA ASP A 148 14.85 8.58 -1.18
C ASP A 148 13.79 9.14 -2.12
N ILE A 149 13.11 8.25 -2.80
CA ILE A 149 11.99 8.60 -3.70
C ILE A 149 10.74 9.16 -2.98
N ASN A 150 10.73 9.14 -1.65
CA ASN A 150 9.70 9.79 -0.81
C ASN A 150 10.25 11.04 -0.11
N GLY A 151 11.42 11.52 -0.53
CA GLY A 151 12.05 12.76 -0.07
C GLY A 151 11.51 14.00 -0.78
N GLU A 152 12.30 15.07 -0.77
CA GLU A 152 11.95 16.34 -1.41
C GLU A 152 11.90 16.23 -2.94
N VAL A 153 12.70 15.35 -3.52
CA VAL A 153 12.77 15.11 -4.97
C VAL A 153 12.44 13.65 -5.22
N GLN A 154 11.42 13.39 -6.04
CA GLN A 154 11.02 12.03 -6.38
C GLN A 154 11.72 11.49 -7.63
N GLU A 155 12.17 12.37 -8.54
CA GLU A 155 12.85 11.97 -9.76
C GLU A 155 14.23 11.38 -9.50
N GLY A 156 14.62 10.43 -10.35
CA GLY A 156 15.93 9.79 -10.30
C GLY A 156 15.86 8.28 -10.41
N ILE A 157 17.00 7.64 -10.14
CA ILE A 157 17.12 6.19 -10.13
C ILE A 157 17.74 5.72 -8.80
N GLY A 158 17.12 4.72 -8.18
CA GLY A 158 17.58 4.18 -6.90
C GLY A 158 16.71 3.04 -6.43
N TYR A 159 16.97 2.55 -5.24
CA TYR A 159 16.15 1.54 -4.58
C TYR A 159 14.92 2.17 -3.95
N HIS A 160 13.79 1.49 -4.08
CA HIS A 160 12.60 1.84 -3.31
C HIS A 160 12.63 1.19 -1.93
N GLN A 161 11.94 1.79 -0.97
CA GLN A 161 11.64 1.16 0.31
C GLN A 161 10.42 0.24 0.17
N ALA A 162 10.29 -0.69 1.11
CA ALA A 162 9.21 -1.67 1.11
C ALA A 162 8.48 -1.73 2.46
N THR A 163 7.19 -2.11 2.42
CA THR A 163 6.39 -2.36 3.62
C THR A 163 6.72 -3.74 4.19
N ILE A 164 7.94 -3.85 4.75
CA ILE A 164 8.47 -5.09 5.35
C ILE A 164 8.90 -4.82 6.79
N ARG A 165 8.52 -5.72 7.70
CA ARG A 165 8.90 -5.72 9.10
C ARG A 165 9.56 -7.05 9.46
N ASN A 166 10.82 -7.02 9.91
CA ASN A 166 11.54 -8.24 10.31
C ASN A 166 11.48 -9.36 9.26
N GLY A 167 11.74 -9.03 8.00
CA GLY A 167 11.73 -9.97 6.88
C GLY A 167 10.34 -10.46 6.47
N ARG A 168 9.26 -9.91 7.00
CA ARG A 168 7.87 -10.29 6.68
C ARG A 168 7.07 -9.08 6.18
N ARG A 169 6.08 -9.34 5.32
CA ARG A 169 5.14 -8.31 4.85
C ARG A 169 4.46 -7.60 6.02
N CYS A 170 4.48 -6.28 6.00
CA CYS A 170 3.70 -5.42 6.87
C CYS A 170 2.48 -4.90 6.09
N SER A 171 1.46 -5.77 5.91
CA SER A 171 0.19 -5.38 5.29
C SER A 171 -0.61 -4.45 6.22
N THR A 172 -1.66 -3.81 5.71
CA THR A 172 -2.58 -3.01 6.55
C THR A 172 -3.27 -3.86 7.62
N ALA A 173 -3.51 -5.16 7.37
CA ALA A 173 -4.00 -6.07 8.39
C ALA A 173 -2.98 -6.24 9.53
N VAL A 174 -1.70 -6.43 9.19
CA VAL A 174 -0.62 -6.55 10.18
C VAL A 174 -0.39 -5.23 10.91
N ALA A 175 -0.38 -4.11 10.21
CA ALA A 175 -0.11 -2.79 10.78
C ALA A 175 -1.27 -2.28 11.65
N PHE A 176 -2.50 -2.32 11.13
CA PHE A 176 -3.61 -1.59 11.73
C PHE A 176 -4.68 -2.45 12.39
N LEU A 177 -4.77 -3.74 12.07
CA LEU A 177 -5.82 -4.61 12.64
C LEU A 177 -5.28 -5.56 13.72
N LYS A 178 -4.03 -6.04 13.62
CA LYS A 178 -3.45 -6.91 14.65
C LYS A 178 -3.17 -6.20 15.98
N PRO A 179 -2.57 -4.98 16.00
CA PRO A 179 -2.34 -4.27 17.26
C PRO A 179 -3.63 -3.91 18.02
N PRO A 180 -4.70 -3.42 17.34
CA PRO A 180 -5.95 -3.11 18.03
C PRO A 180 -6.91 -4.29 18.22
N LYS A 181 -6.46 -5.53 18.06
CA LYS A 181 -7.29 -6.75 18.17
C LYS A 181 -8.09 -6.85 19.47
N HIS A 182 -7.68 -6.11 20.50
CA HIS A 182 -8.37 -6.05 21.80
C HIS A 182 -9.30 -4.84 21.97
N ARG A 183 -9.51 -4.03 20.90
CA ARG A 183 -10.46 -2.93 20.99
C ARG A 183 -11.90 -3.48 21.02
N GLN A 184 -12.56 -3.29 22.15
CA GLN A 184 -13.96 -3.74 22.36
C GLN A 184 -14.96 -3.10 21.39
N ASN A 185 -14.58 -2.01 20.73
CA ASN A 185 -15.43 -1.30 19.79
C ASN A 185 -15.14 -1.63 18.31
N LEU A 186 -14.25 -2.58 18.01
CA LEU A 186 -13.94 -3.03 16.66
C LEU A 186 -14.37 -4.48 16.47
N ASN A 187 -15.32 -4.70 15.57
CA ASN A 187 -15.71 -6.02 15.09
C ASN A 187 -15.21 -6.19 13.66
N ILE A 188 -14.69 -7.36 13.34
CA ILE A 188 -14.19 -7.71 12.00
C ILE A 188 -14.94 -8.95 11.54
N GLU A 189 -15.65 -8.83 10.42
CA GLU A 189 -16.35 -9.92 9.76
C GLU A 189 -15.69 -10.22 8.42
N THR A 190 -15.21 -11.43 8.24
CA THR A 190 -14.62 -11.92 6.98
C THR A 190 -15.63 -12.78 6.22
N ALA A 191 -15.36 -13.04 4.93
CA ALA A 191 -16.31 -13.71 4.02
C ALA A 191 -17.67 -12.97 3.94
N ALA A 192 -17.64 -11.63 4.09
CA ALA A 192 -18.79 -10.75 4.15
C ALA A 192 -18.81 -9.77 2.95
N PRO A 193 -19.13 -10.23 1.72
CA PRO A 193 -19.16 -9.37 0.55
C PRO A 193 -20.28 -8.35 0.63
N VAL A 194 -19.95 -7.06 0.56
CA VAL A 194 -20.93 -5.97 0.51
C VAL A 194 -21.52 -5.90 -0.90
N LYS A 195 -22.82 -6.09 -1.02
CA LYS A 195 -23.53 -6.05 -2.32
C LYS A 195 -23.92 -4.62 -2.71
N LYS A 196 -24.42 -3.84 -1.77
CA LYS A 196 -24.83 -2.44 -1.98
C LYS A 196 -24.95 -1.69 -0.67
N ILE A 197 -24.83 -0.38 -0.75
CA ILE A 197 -25.20 0.53 0.34
C ILE A 197 -26.68 0.91 0.13
N LEU A 198 -27.50 0.75 1.18
CA LEU A 198 -28.89 1.16 1.16
C LEU A 198 -28.96 2.61 1.62
N VAL A 199 -29.45 3.49 0.76
CA VAL A 199 -29.59 4.91 1.06
C VAL A 199 -31.07 5.26 1.14
N HIS A 200 -31.49 5.82 2.28
CA HIS A 200 -32.84 6.33 2.50
C HIS A 200 -32.77 7.84 2.76
N GLY A 201 -33.18 8.64 1.78
CA GLY A 201 -33.01 10.10 1.81
C GLY A 201 -31.50 10.44 1.79
N SER A 202 -31.02 11.16 2.81
CA SER A 202 -29.60 11.56 2.97
C SER A 202 -28.78 10.64 3.91
N LYS A 203 -29.34 9.50 4.34
CA LYS A 203 -28.68 8.56 5.29
C LYS A 203 -28.43 7.22 4.60
N ALA A 204 -27.23 6.66 4.86
CA ALA A 204 -26.85 5.29 4.51
C ALA A 204 -27.14 4.34 5.66
#